data_1bee0454c74094fa8ffc03a9f7a6f7da
#
_entry.id   1bee0454c74094fa8ffc03a9f7a6f7da
#
_cell.length_a   1.000
_cell.length_b   1.000
_cell.length_c   1.000
_cell.angle_alpha   90.00
_cell.angle_beta   90.00
_cell.angle_gamma   90.00
#
_symmetry.space_group_name_H-M   'P 1'
#
loop_
_entity.id
_entity.type
_entity.pdbx_description
1 polymer ?
#
loop_
_entity_poly.entity_id
_entity_poly.type
_entity_poly.pdbx_seq_one_letter_code
_entity_poly.pdbx_strand_id
1 'polypeptide(L)'
;MTIRFASLLLALSIASPAGAQSVENQIRAEVARYVAAINRGDVRAVAGLYLNEARTSTIGDGEIHRGWDQIARLLRDVYAQAGTIRMTSDSVAVFPLGAGAAIATLRYTWTIGGSNPEPATGAMTLVYTRTRQGWRVAHDHTSTLQPATPAHGSLTSVADSGPTSPRRSTSECTVKRITDGDGIECEGIGRVRLIGMDTPELDQKPFGRQAAAALGSLVRVGARVRIEQDVDARDRNGRLLAYVWVGPVLINWRMVREGWATLLTYQPNVQYVDWLIDAERRARAEGRGLWGTGGFECLPRDHRGGRCE
;
A
#
# COMPACT_ATOMS: atom_id res chain seq x y z
N MET A 1 32.20 61.49 8.09
CA MET A 1 30.89 60.87 8.14
C MET A 1 31.12 59.36 7.81
N THR A 2 31.35 58.56 8.84
CA THR A 2 31.84 57.17 8.72
C THR A 2 30.66 56.24 8.99
N ILE A 3 30.20 55.56 7.96
CA ILE A 3 29.08 54.58 8.03
C ILE A 3 29.66 53.24 8.48
N ARG A 4 29.26 52.79 9.68
CA ARG A 4 29.56 51.45 10.18
C ARG A 4 28.51 50.50 9.68
N PHE A 5 28.90 49.52 8.85
CA PHE A 5 28.10 48.34 8.50
C PHE A 5 28.12 47.34 9.68
N ALA A 6 26.97 47.11 10.29
CA ALA A 6 26.78 46.06 11.24
C ALA A 6 26.44 44.76 10.49
N SER A 7 27.38 43.85 10.46
CA SER A 7 27.15 42.48 9.91
C SER A 7 26.29 41.70 10.88
N LEU A 8 25.06 41.38 10.47
CA LEU A 8 24.16 40.48 11.19
C LEU A 8 24.56 39.04 10.85
N LEU A 9 25.29 38.39 11.72
CA LEU A 9 25.61 36.95 11.63
C LEU A 9 24.35 36.18 12.02
N LEU A 10 23.68 35.60 11.02
CA LEU A 10 22.59 34.64 11.20
C LEU A 10 23.22 33.30 11.62
N ALA A 11 23.19 33.00 12.92
CA ALA A 11 23.65 31.72 13.43
C ALA A 11 22.63 30.61 13.04
N LEU A 12 22.93 29.89 11.96
CA LEU A 12 22.29 28.60 11.70
C LEU A 12 22.73 27.65 12.81
N SER A 13 21.84 27.35 13.76
CA SER A 13 22.04 26.29 14.74
C SER A 13 21.95 24.94 14.05
N ILE A 14 23.08 24.43 13.59
CA ILE A 14 23.24 23.02 13.20
C ILE A 14 23.07 22.22 14.49
N ALA A 15 21.99 21.46 14.62
CA ALA A 15 21.79 20.54 15.75
C ALA A 15 23.01 19.61 15.83
N SER A 16 23.73 19.65 16.96
CA SER A 16 24.89 18.80 17.20
C SER A 16 24.51 17.33 17.04
N PRO A 17 25.36 16.48 16.44
CA PRO A 17 25.09 15.04 16.27
C PRO A 17 24.81 14.32 17.62
N ALA A 18 25.37 14.78 18.73
CA ALA A 18 25.10 14.31 20.08
C ALA A 18 23.64 14.55 20.55
N GLY A 19 23.01 15.65 20.11
CA GLY A 19 21.61 15.94 20.43
C GLY A 19 20.64 15.04 19.64
N ALA A 20 20.93 14.71 18.40
CA ALA A 20 20.15 13.81 17.59
C ALA A 20 20.20 12.35 18.15
N GLN A 21 21.38 11.89 18.56
CA GLN A 21 21.56 10.58 19.19
C GLN A 21 20.79 10.47 20.53
N SER A 22 20.71 11.55 21.29
CA SER A 22 19.93 11.60 22.53
C SER A 22 18.41 11.48 22.24
N VAL A 23 17.89 12.19 21.21
CA VAL A 23 16.48 12.09 20.80
C VAL A 23 16.17 10.68 20.30
N GLU A 24 17.01 10.11 19.47
CA GLU A 24 16.83 8.75 18.95
C GLU A 24 16.69 7.73 20.10
N ASN A 25 17.58 7.77 21.09
CA ASN A 25 17.53 6.86 22.24
C ASN A 25 16.25 7.05 23.07
N GLN A 26 15.80 8.30 23.26
CA GLN A 26 14.54 8.59 23.94
C GLN A 26 13.35 8.00 23.19
N ILE A 27 13.28 8.17 21.87
CA ILE A 27 12.16 7.64 21.07
C ILE A 27 12.18 6.10 21.04
N ARG A 28 13.34 5.45 20.94
CA ARG A 28 13.44 3.99 21.07
C ARG A 28 12.87 3.50 22.41
N ALA A 29 13.14 4.21 23.49
CA ALA A 29 12.57 3.90 24.80
C ALA A 29 11.04 4.10 24.83
N GLU A 30 10.50 5.13 24.16
CA GLU A 30 9.05 5.33 24.06
C GLU A 30 8.37 4.24 23.21
N VAL A 31 8.98 3.79 22.11
CA VAL A 31 8.48 2.63 21.34
C VAL A 31 8.44 1.37 22.20
N ALA A 32 9.50 1.09 22.98
CA ALA A 32 9.52 -0.04 23.89
C ALA A 32 8.42 0.08 24.98
N ARG A 33 8.18 1.29 25.49
CA ARG A 33 7.09 1.58 26.45
C ARG A 33 5.71 1.34 25.83
N TYR A 34 5.52 1.74 24.58
CA TYR A 34 4.29 1.53 23.81
C TYR A 34 3.99 0.03 23.66
N VAL A 35 4.96 -0.76 23.20
CA VAL A 35 4.85 -2.22 23.08
C VAL A 35 4.58 -2.88 24.44
N ALA A 36 5.27 -2.45 25.49
CA ALA A 36 5.07 -2.98 26.84
C ALA A 36 3.67 -2.68 27.39
N ALA A 37 3.09 -1.51 27.10
CA ALA A 37 1.74 -1.16 27.52
C ALA A 37 0.69 -2.03 26.80
N ILE A 38 0.85 -2.24 25.49
CA ILE A 38 0.02 -3.17 24.72
C ILE A 38 0.05 -4.57 25.34
N ASN A 39 1.25 -5.10 25.61
CA ASN A 39 1.45 -6.45 26.13
C ASN A 39 0.89 -6.67 27.53
N ARG A 40 0.73 -5.62 28.33
CA ARG A 40 0.05 -5.69 29.62
C ARG A 40 -1.48 -5.63 29.52
N GLY A 41 -2.03 -5.32 28.36
CA GLY A 41 -3.45 -5.08 28.20
C GLY A 41 -3.93 -3.80 28.90
N ASP A 42 -3.02 -2.87 29.20
CA ASP A 42 -3.33 -1.63 29.91
C ASP A 42 -3.78 -0.55 28.94
N VAL A 43 -5.05 -0.63 28.57
CA VAL A 43 -5.71 0.29 27.62
C VAL A 43 -5.54 1.75 28.04
N ARG A 44 -5.60 2.03 29.35
CA ARG A 44 -5.45 3.40 29.88
C ARG A 44 -4.01 3.89 29.70
N ALA A 45 -3.03 3.03 29.94
CA ALA A 45 -1.63 3.36 29.69
C ALA A 45 -1.36 3.58 28.20
N VAL A 46 -1.90 2.72 27.30
CA VAL A 46 -1.76 2.91 25.84
C VAL A 46 -2.35 4.25 25.43
N ALA A 47 -3.59 4.57 25.83
CA ALA A 47 -4.24 5.84 25.51
C ALA A 47 -3.45 7.05 26.06
N GLY A 48 -2.81 6.90 27.23
CA GLY A 48 -1.99 7.93 27.85
C GLY A 48 -0.67 8.23 27.14
N LEU A 49 -0.24 7.37 26.19
CA LEU A 49 0.92 7.63 25.34
C LEU A 49 0.60 8.59 24.19
N TYR A 50 -0.67 8.76 23.83
CA TYR A 50 -1.09 9.69 22.82
C TYR A 50 -1.21 11.12 23.35
N LEU A 51 -1.01 12.06 22.45
CA LEU A 51 -1.23 13.48 22.73
C LEU A 51 -2.74 13.73 22.91
N ASN A 52 -3.12 14.31 24.05
CA ASN A 52 -4.53 14.62 24.34
C ASN A 52 -4.95 15.93 23.66
N GLU A 53 -5.11 15.90 22.35
CA GLU A 53 -5.53 17.02 21.52
C GLU A 53 -6.49 16.58 20.40
N ALA A 54 -7.30 17.51 19.89
CA ALA A 54 -8.23 17.25 18.80
C ALA A 54 -7.54 16.89 17.47
N ARG A 55 -6.30 17.35 17.27
CA ARG A 55 -5.51 17.06 16.07
C ARG A 55 -4.79 15.71 16.08
N THR A 56 -4.74 15.02 17.22
CA THR A 56 -4.16 13.68 17.31
C THR A 56 -4.95 12.73 16.43
N SER A 57 -4.27 11.86 15.70
CA SER A 57 -4.95 10.94 14.78
C SER A 57 -4.28 9.58 14.75
N THR A 58 -5.07 8.56 14.44
CA THR A 58 -4.60 7.21 14.11
C THR A 58 -5.23 6.75 12.81
N ILE A 59 -4.46 6.02 12.02
CA ILE A 59 -4.90 5.38 10.79
C ILE A 59 -4.57 3.89 10.90
N GLY A 60 -5.58 3.07 10.73
CA GLY A 60 -5.42 1.61 10.71
C GLY A 60 -6.41 0.98 9.76
N ASP A 61 -5.94 0.06 8.91
CA ASP A 61 -6.78 -0.75 8.01
C ASP A 61 -7.77 0.06 7.15
N GLY A 62 -7.35 1.28 6.75
CA GLY A 62 -8.14 2.20 5.93
C GLY A 62 -9.08 3.14 6.72
N GLU A 63 -9.18 3.01 8.02
CA GLU A 63 -9.98 3.89 8.86
C GLU A 63 -9.14 5.01 9.50
N ILE A 64 -9.74 6.20 9.62
CA ILE A 64 -9.09 7.37 10.20
C ILE A 64 -9.89 7.83 11.42
N HIS A 65 -9.26 7.80 12.60
CA HIS A 65 -9.83 8.34 13.84
C HIS A 65 -9.09 9.61 14.23
N ARG A 66 -9.83 10.67 14.57
CA ARG A 66 -9.29 11.99 14.94
C ARG A 66 -9.75 12.40 16.32
N GLY A 67 -8.83 13.01 17.05
CA GLY A 67 -9.02 13.44 18.43
C GLY A 67 -8.82 12.33 19.45
N TRP A 68 -8.21 12.69 20.56
CA TRP A 68 -7.86 11.75 21.63
C TRP A 68 -9.05 10.92 22.11
N ASP A 69 -10.25 11.53 22.23
CA ASP A 69 -11.45 10.83 22.71
C ASP A 69 -11.88 9.69 21.78
N GLN A 70 -11.77 9.88 20.46
CA GLN A 70 -12.07 8.81 19.49
C GLN A 70 -11.05 7.68 19.59
N ILE A 71 -9.75 8.03 19.69
CA ILE A 71 -8.68 7.06 19.83
C ILE A 71 -8.83 6.26 21.13
N ALA A 72 -9.15 6.94 22.24
CA ALA A 72 -9.35 6.26 23.52
C ALA A 72 -10.60 5.35 23.54
N ARG A 73 -11.64 5.67 22.77
CA ARG A 73 -12.80 4.77 22.56
C ARG A 73 -12.37 3.57 21.72
N LEU A 74 -11.77 3.80 20.56
CA LEU A 74 -11.25 2.74 19.67
C LEU A 74 -10.40 1.72 20.44
N LEU A 75 -9.43 2.20 21.21
CA LEU A 75 -8.57 1.32 22.00
C LEU A 75 -9.37 0.47 23.00
N ARG A 76 -10.35 1.06 23.70
CA ARG A 76 -11.22 0.30 24.62
C ARG A 76 -12.00 -0.79 23.89
N ASP A 77 -12.58 -0.47 22.74
CA ASP A 77 -13.40 -1.39 21.97
C ASP A 77 -12.56 -2.54 21.41
N VAL A 78 -11.36 -2.23 20.86
CA VAL A 78 -10.40 -3.23 20.38
C VAL A 78 -10.00 -4.19 21.49
N TYR A 79 -9.62 -3.69 22.66
CA TYR A 79 -9.20 -4.56 23.78
C TYR A 79 -10.37 -5.35 24.38
N ALA A 80 -11.59 -4.80 24.39
CA ALA A 80 -12.78 -5.50 24.85
C ALA A 80 -13.11 -6.71 23.97
N GLN A 81 -12.88 -6.58 22.66
CA GLN A 81 -13.15 -7.63 21.67
C GLN A 81 -11.98 -8.63 21.54
N ALA A 82 -10.76 -8.12 21.59
CA ALA A 82 -9.55 -8.92 21.33
C ALA A 82 -9.13 -9.81 22.52
N GLY A 83 -9.55 -9.50 23.73
CA GLY A 83 -9.08 -10.19 24.94
C GLY A 83 -7.60 -9.90 25.19
N THR A 84 -6.72 -10.85 24.89
CA THR A 84 -5.28 -10.69 25.07
C THR A 84 -4.62 -10.30 23.76
N ILE A 85 -3.86 -9.18 23.76
CA ILE A 85 -3.00 -8.78 22.64
C ILE A 85 -1.54 -8.96 23.05
N ARG A 86 -0.75 -9.61 22.22
CA ARG A 86 0.70 -9.72 22.32
C ARG A 86 1.34 -9.09 21.10
N MET A 87 2.28 -8.18 21.32
CA MET A 87 3.00 -7.47 20.28
C MET A 87 4.50 -7.60 20.48
N THR A 88 5.22 -7.91 19.42
CA THR A 88 6.69 -7.73 19.33
C THR A 88 7.00 -6.72 18.24
N SER A 89 8.11 -6.04 18.36
CA SER A 89 8.58 -5.09 17.35
C SER A 89 10.02 -5.39 16.99
N ASP A 90 10.32 -5.25 15.72
CA ASP A 90 11.67 -5.29 15.16
C ASP A 90 11.90 -4.11 14.20
N SER A 91 13.13 -4.00 13.71
CA SER A 91 13.50 -3.02 12.67
C SER A 91 13.07 -1.58 13.01
N VAL A 92 13.17 -1.18 14.29
CA VAL A 92 12.84 0.17 14.72
C VAL A 92 13.86 1.16 14.16
N ALA A 93 13.42 2.05 13.26
CA ALA A 93 14.19 3.19 12.77
C ALA A 93 13.61 4.47 13.33
N VAL A 94 14.48 5.40 13.74
CA VAL A 94 14.07 6.69 14.31
C VAL A 94 14.68 7.82 13.49
N PHE A 95 13.87 8.80 13.15
CA PHE A 95 14.23 10.01 12.42
C PHE A 95 13.92 11.24 13.26
N PRO A 96 14.91 11.80 13.99
CA PRO A 96 14.72 13.06 14.71
C PRO A 96 14.40 14.22 13.74
N LEU A 97 13.35 14.98 14.05
CA LEU A 97 12.95 16.19 13.31
C LEU A 97 13.31 17.47 14.11
N GLY A 98 14.38 17.39 14.90
CA GLY A 98 14.80 18.40 15.84
C GLY A 98 14.57 17.98 17.30
N ALA A 99 14.68 18.94 18.24
CA ALA A 99 14.57 18.66 19.68
C ALA A 99 13.14 18.35 20.15
N GLY A 100 12.13 18.69 19.35
CA GLY A 100 10.71 18.65 19.76
C GLY A 100 9.84 17.65 18.99
N ALA A 101 10.37 17.02 17.94
CA ALA A 101 9.61 16.07 17.12
C ALA A 101 10.50 14.94 16.59
N ALA A 102 9.91 13.77 16.36
CA ALA A 102 10.58 12.64 15.74
C ALA A 102 9.55 11.70 15.09
N ILE A 103 10.03 10.93 14.11
CA ILE A 103 9.29 9.81 13.51
C ILE A 103 9.97 8.50 13.91
N ALA A 104 9.19 7.52 14.33
CA ALA A 104 9.64 6.13 14.45
C ALA A 104 8.88 5.27 13.45
N THR A 105 9.59 4.43 12.71
CA THR A 105 9.01 3.38 11.88
C THR A 105 9.47 2.03 12.41
N LEU A 106 8.58 1.06 12.44
CA LEU A 106 8.87 -0.28 12.94
C LEU A 106 8.05 -1.32 12.19
N ARG A 107 8.58 -2.54 12.14
CA ARG A 107 7.79 -3.72 11.87
C ARG A 107 7.31 -4.31 13.18
N TYR A 108 6.12 -4.85 13.17
CA TYR A 108 5.56 -5.53 14.34
C TYR A 108 4.95 -6.87 13.94
N THR A 109 4.87 -7.73 14.93
CA THR A 109 4.05 -8.94 14.90
C THR A 109 3.15 -8.91 16.11
N TRP A 110 1.85 -9.11 15.94
CA TRP A 110 0.93 -9.24 17.05
C TRP A 110 0.15 -10.54 16.94
N THR A 111 -0.28 -11.05 18.11
CA THR A 111 -1.25 -12.12 18.23
C THR A 111 -2.41 -11.64 19.07
N ILE A 112 -3.62 -11.89 18.61
CA ILE A 112 -4.86 -11.55 19.31
C ILE A 112 -5.43 -12.83 19.88
N GLY A 113 -5.86 -12.79 21.15
CA GLY A 113 -6.21 -13.95 21.95
C GLY A 113 -7.24 -14.90 21.33
N GLY A 114 -7.16 -16.14 21.73
CA GLY A 114 -7.93 -17.29 21.27
C GLY A 114 -7.19 -18.58 21.63
N SER A 115 -7.80 -19.74 21.41
CA SER A 115 -7.18 -21.03 21.71
C SER A 115 -6.06 -21.43 20.73
N ASN A 116 -5.96 -20.75 19.57
CA ASN A 116 -4.87 -20.91 18.60
C ASN A 116 -4.67 -19.60 17.82
N PRO A 117 -4.05 -18.55 18.43
CA PRO A 117 -3.93 -17.26 17.83
C PRO A 117 -2.92 -17.26 16.68
N GLU A 118 -3.37 -16.92 15.47
CA GLU A 118 -2.49 -16.72 14.32
C GLU A 118 -1.78 -15.36 14.42
N PRO A 119 -0.45 -15.32 14.28
CA PRO A 119 0.28 -14.06 14.30
C PRO A 119 0.03 -13.25 13.03
N ALA A 120 -0.29 -11.97 13.19
CA ALA A 120 -0.35 -11.01 12.10
C ALA A 120 0.87 -10.08 12.15
N THR A 121 1.49 -9.81 11.01
CA THR A 121 2.63 -8.89 10.89
C THR A 121 2.21 -7.62 10.19
N GLY A 122 2.92 -6.53 10.47
CA GLY A 122 2.62 -5.25 9.83
C GLY A 122 3.77 -4.25 9.97
N ALA A 123 3.49 -3.05 9.50
CA ALA A 123 4.36 -1.89 9.66
C ALA A 123 3.60 -0.77 10.37
N MET A 124 4.31 -0.02 11.19
CA MET A 124 3.75 1.10 11.95
C MET A 124 4.66 2.31 11.83
N THR A 125 4.04 3.47 11.67
CA THR A 125 4.70 4.77 11.77
C THR A 125 4.13 5.53 12.94
N LEU A 126 4.98 5.98 13.85
CA LEU A 126 4.63 6.78 15.02
C LEU A 126 5.28 8.16 14.89
N VAL A 127 4.48 9.20 14.91
CA VAL A 127 4.96 10.59 14.95
C VAL A 127 4.89 11.07 16.39
N TYR A 128 6.05 11.37 16.95
CA TYR A 128 6.20 11.86 18.32
C TYR A 128 6.34 13.38 18.36
N THR A 129 5.72 13.98 19.36
CA THR A 129 5.94 15.37 19.75
C THR A 129 6.35 15.45 21.21
N ARG A 130 7.25 16.38 21.54
CA ARG A 130 7.69 16.59 22.91
C ARG A 130 6.76 17.56 23.62
N THR A 131 6.26 17.16 24.76
CA THR A 131 5.43 17.97 25.65
C THR A 131 6.16 18.24 26.97
N ARG A 132 5.57 19.04 27.85
CA ARG A 132 6.08 19.21 29.23
C ARG A 132 6.07 17.89 30.03
N GLN A 133 5.24 16.94 29.65
CA GLN A 133 5.10 15.63 30.30
C GLN A 133 5.92 14.52 29.60
N GLY A 134 6.81 14.86 28.67
CA GLY A 134 7.60 13.93 27.88
C GLY A 134 7.07 13.76 26.46
N TRP A 135 7.53 12.73 25.78
CA TRP A 135 7.14 12.42 24.40
C TRP A 135 5.72 11.85 24.34
N ARG A 136 4.94 12.26 23.34
CA ARG A 136 3.59 11.77 23.07
C ARG A 136 3.41 11.48 21.58
N VAL A 137 2.66 10.44 21.27
CA VAL A 137 2.24 10.11 19.88
C VAL A 137 1.21 11.14 19.43
N ALA A 138 1.55 11.92 18.43
CA ALA A 138 0.65 12.88 17.79
C ALA A 138 -0.11 12.26 16.61
N HIS A 139 0.50 11.27 15.98
CA HIS A 139 -0.11 10.52 14.89
C HIS A 139 0.48 9.11 14.84
N ASP A 140 -0.33 8.12 14.55
CA ASP A 140 0.14 6.82 14.12
C ASP A 140 -0.54 6.37 12.83
N HIS A 141 0.18 5.54 12.09
CA HIS A 141 -0.34 4.81 10.96
C HIS A 141 0.10 3.36 11.07
N THR A 142 -0.87 2.48 11.08
CA THR A 142 -0.68 1.03 11.18
C THR A 142 -1.23 0.37 9.92
N SER A 143 -0.42 -0.45 9.29
CA SER A 143 -0.84 -1.35 8.21
C SER A 143 -0.55 -2.79 8.63
N THR A 144 -1.57 -3.62 8.66
CA THR A 144 -1.46 -5.04 9.00
C THR A 144 -1.45 -5.87 7.72
N LEU A 145 -0.44 -6.73 7.57
CA LEU A 145 -0.51 -7.80 6.59
C LEU A 145 -1.51 -8.81 7.17
N GLN A 146 -2.72 -8.81 6.66
CA GLN A 146 -3.65 -9.87 7.02
C GLN A 146 -3.06 -11.20 6.56
N PRO A 147 -2.91 -12.21 7.44
CA PRO A 147 -2.66 -13.55 6.97
C PRO A 147 -3.82 -13.91 6.03
N ALA A 148 -3.50 -14.37 4.84
CA ALA A 148 -4.53 -14.94 3.98
C ALA A 148 -5.24 -16.01 4.81
N THR A 149 -6.54 -15.85 5.08
CA THR A 149 -7.33 -16.83 5.83
C THR A 149 -7.08 -18.21 5.19
N PRO A 150 -6.51 -19.20 5.88
CA PRO A 150 -6.28 -20.48 5.29
C PRO A 150 -7.65 -21.13 5.06
N ALA A 151 -8.10 -21.14 3.81
CA ALA A 151 -9.05 -22.14 3.39
C ALA A 151 -8.35 -23.49 3.56
N HIS A 152 -8.90 -24.36 4.38
CA HIS A 152 -8.41 -25.72 4.61
C HIS A 152 -8.20 -26.44 3.27
N GLY A 153 -6.96 -26.61 2.85
CA GLY A 153 -6.57 -27.30 1.64
C GLY A 153 -5.16 -26.95 1.21
N SER A 154 -4.23 -27.85 1.43
CA SER A 154 -2.89 -28.00 0.84
C SER A 154 -2.07 -26.72 0.59
N LEU A 155 -0.98 -26.56 1.35
CA LEU A 155 -0.07 -25.38 1.44
C LEU A 155 0.81 -25.09 0.20
N THR A 156 0.47 -25.55 -0.99
CA THR A 156 1.32 -25.36 -2.19
C THR A 156 0.72 -24.52 -3.31
N SER A 157 -0.54 -24.02 -3.20
CA SER A 157 -1.18 -23.29 -4.30
C SER A 157 -1.81 -21.93 -3.97
N VAL A 158 -1.89 -21.50 -2.71
CA VAL A 158 -2.64 -20.28 -2.32
C VAL A 158 -1.84 -18.98 -2.55
N ALA A 159 -0.51 -19.05 -2.59
CA ALA A 159 0.35 -17.87 -2.78
C ALA A 159 0.26 -17.24 -4.19
N ASP A 160 -0.37 -17.91 -5.14
CA ASP A 160 -0.46 -17.49 -6.54
C ASP A 160 -1.92 -17.25 -7.00
N SER A 161 -2.87 -17.15 -6.07
CA SER A 161 -4.28 -16.92 -6.35
C SER A 161 -4.63 -15.45 -6.15
N GLY A 162 -5.03 -14.80 -7.24
CA GLY A 162 -5.60 -13.44 -7.21
C GLY A 162 -7.05 -13.43 -6.67
N PRO A 163 -7.73 -12.28 -6.78
CA PRO A 163 -9.15 -12.20 -6.47
C PRO A 163 -9.93 -13.26 -7.27
N THR A 164 -10.87 -13.95 -6.62
CA THR A 164 -11.60 -15.09 -7.20
C THR A 164 -13.02 -14.76 -7.65
N SER A 165 -13.50 -13.56 -7.34
CA SER A 165 -14.82 -13.08 -7.76
C SER A 165 -14.86 -11.55 -7.83
N PRO A 166 -15.70 -10.98 -8.73
CA PRO A 166 -15.95 -9.54 -8.76
C PRO A 166 -16.53 -9.02 -7.44
N ARG A 167 -16.15 -7.81 -7.05
CA ARG A 167 -16.70 -7.12 -5.88
C ARG A 167 -17.93 -6.28 -6.20
N ARG A 168 -18.13 -5.96 -7.49
CA ARG A 168 -19.26 -5.18 -8.00
C ARG A 168 -20.03 -5.97 -9.05
N SER A 169 -21.18 -5.44 -9.46
CA SER A 169 -21.96 -6.01 -10.57
C SER A 169 -21.13 -5.98 -11.85
N THR A 170 -21.30 -7.02 -12.67
CA THR A 170 -20.58 -7.19 -13.93
C THR A 170 -21.55 -7.19 -15.10
N SER A 171 -21.08 -6.72 -16.26
CA SER A 171 -21.69 -6.97 -17.56
C SER A 171 -20.88 -7.99 -18.34
N GLU A 172 -21.52 -8.72 -19.25
CA GLU A 172 -20.80 -9.64 -20.14
C GLU A 172 -20.42 -8.97 -21.46
N CYS A 173 -19.31 -9.41 -22.04
CA CYS A 173 -18.82 -8.97 -23.32
C CYS A 173 -18.24 -10.16 -24.10
N THR A 174 -18.46 -10.21 -25.41
CA THR A 174 -17.72 -11.08 -26.32
C THR A 174 -16.50 -10.31 -26.83
N VAL A 175 -15.31 -10.84 -26.67
CA VAL A 175 -14.06 -10.18 -27.09
C VAL A 175 -13.95 -10.25 -28.61
N LYS A 176 -13.94 -9.09 -29.27
CA LYS A 176 -13.80 -8.95 -30.72
C LYS A 176 -12.33 -8.92 -31.14
N ARG A 177 -11.48 -8.27 -30.36
CA ARG A 177 -10.06 -8.06 -30.67
C ARG A 177 -9.25 -7.68 -29.40
N ILE A 178 -7.99 -8.09 -29.37
CA ILE A 178 -6.97 -7.55 -28.47
C ILE A 178 -6.33 -6.34 -29.17
N THR A 179 -6.31 -5.18 -28.54
CA THR A 179 -5.74 -3.95 -29.12
C THR A 179 -4.26 -3.80 -28.82
N ASP A 180 -3.88 -4.07 -27.58
CA ASP A 180 -2.54 -4.00 -27.02
C ASP A 180 -2.47 -4.84 -25.73
N GLY A 181 -1.45 -4.65 -24.87
CA GLY A 181 -1.27 -5.46 -23.67
C GLY A 181 -2.28 -5.16 -22.54
N ASP A 182 -2.97 -4.04 -22.60
CA ASP A 182 -3.95 -3.62 -21.57
C ASP A 182 -5.29 -3.13 -22.16
N GLY A 183 -5.55 -3.48 -23.42
CA GLY A 183 -6.77 -3.09 -24.13
C GLY A 183 -7.41 -4.22 -24.91
N ILE A 184 -8.73 -4.28 -24.84
CA ILE A 184 -9.56 -5.18 -25.66
C ILE A 184 -10.68 -4.39 -26.33
N GLU A 185 -11.22 -4.94 -27.42
CA GLU A 185 -12.45 -4.46 -28.04
C GLU A 185 -13.56 -5.48 -27.82
N CYS A 186 -14.68 -5.03 -27.28
CA CYS A 186 -15.86 -5.81 -26.93
C CYS A 186 -17.00 -5.56 -27.89
N GLU A 187 -17.71 -6.60 -28.34
CA GLU A 187 -18.92 -6.47 -29.10
C GLU A 187 -20.01 -5.70 -28.35
N GLY A 188 -20.62 -4.71 -28.96
CA GLY A 188 -21.67 -3.88 -28.39
C GLY A 188 -21.21 -2.85 -27.34
N ILE A 189 -19.99 -2.98 -26.80
CA ILE A 189 -19.43 -2.08 -25.76
C ILE A 189 -18.37 -1.14 -26.34
N GLY A 190 -17.57 -1.61 -27.30
CA GLY A 190 -16.44 -0.89 -27.87
C GLY A 190 -15.13 -1.16 -27.12
N ARG A 191 -14.23 -0.15 -27.10
CA ARG A 191 -12.91 -0.30 -26.49
C ARG A 191 -12.97 -0.30 -24.96
N VAL A 192 -12.29 -1.27 -24.35
CA VAL A 192 -12.15 -1.45 -22.91
C VAL A 192 -10.66 -1.35 -22.54
N ARG A 193 -10.34 -0.48 -21.58
CA ARG A 193 -9.01 -0.35 -20.97
C ARG A 193 -9.00 -1.10 -19.64
N LEU A 194 -8.12 -2.07 -19.54
CA LEU A 194 -7.89 -2.78 -18.29
C LEU A 194 -7.20 -1.83 -17.30
N ILE A 195 -7.86 -1.49 -16.20
CA ILE A 195 -7.38 -0.53 -15.20
C ILE A 195 -6.51 -1.18 -14.12
N GLY A 196 -5.78 -0.33 -13.38
CA GLY A 196 -4.86 -0.77 -12.32
C GLY A 196 -3.51 -1.28 -12.82
N MET A 197 -3.35 -1.39 -14.14
CA MET A 197 -2.13 -1.89 -14.77
C MET A 197 -1.74 -1.10 -16.01
N ASP A 198 -0.47 -1.22 -16.42
CA ASP A 198 0.10 -0.59 -17.59
C ASP A 198 1.09 -1.53 -18.28
N THR A 199 1.03 -1.62 -19.60
CA THR A 199 1.90 -2.49 -20.38
C THR A 199 2.77 -1.68 -21.33
N PRO A 200 3.93 -2.20 -21.78
CA PRO A 200 4.69 -1.55 -22.82
C PRO A 200 3.85 -1.26 -24.05
N GLU A 201 4.05 -0.09 -24.64
CA GLU A 201 3.39 0.33 -25.87
C GLU A 201 3.82 -0.56 -27.06
N LEU A 202 3.00 -0.67 -28.10
CA LEU A 202 3.31 -1.54 -29.25
C LEU A 202 4.61 -1.16 -29.97
N ASP A 203 5.05 0.09 -29.86
CA ASP A 203 6.32 0.60 -30.38
C ASP A 203 7.52 0.35 -29.46
N GLN A 204 7.31 0.00 -28.19
CA GLN A 204 8.35 -0.51 -27.28
C GLN A 204 8.68 -1.97 -27.66
N LYS A 205 9.41 -2.14 -28.76
CA LYS A 205 9.74 -3.49 -29.28
C LYS A 205 10.86 -4.15 -28.49
N PRO A 206 10.78 -5.48 -28.24
CA PRO A 206 9.68 -6.40 -28.63
C PRO A 206 8.54 -6.45 -27.62
N PHE A 207 8.64 -5.74 -26.52
CA PHE A 207 7.92 -5.92 -25.25
C PHE A 207 6.41 -5.64 -25.37
N GLY A 208 6.00 -4.60 -26.08
CA GLY A 208 4.57 -4.30 -26.30
C GLY A 208 3.82 -5.44 -27.00
N ARG A 209 4.47 -6.06 -28.02
CA ARG A 209 3.88 -7.23 -28.70
C ARG A 209 3.84 -8.47 -27.79
N GLN A 210 4.83 -8.66 -26.92
CA GLN A 210 4.86 -9.74 -25.95
C GLN A 210 3.72 -9.60 -24.93
N ALA A 211 3.51 -8.40 -24.40
CA ALA A 211 2.42 -8.11 -23.48
C ALA A 211 1.04 -8.31 -24.16
N ALA A 212 0.87 -7.85 -25.40
CA ALA A 212 -0.37 -8.08 -26.15
C ALA A 212 -0.62 -9.58 -26.42
N ALA A 213 0.42 -10.34 -26.76
CA ALA A 213 0.32 -11.79 -26.94
C ALA A 213 -0.03 -12.50 -25.63
N ALA A 214 0.54 -12.07 -24.49
CA ALA A 214 0.21 -12.59 -23.17
C ALA A 214 -1.26 -12.32 -22.83
N LEU A 215 -1.77 -11.11 -23.03
CA LEU A 215 -3.20 -10.82 -22.85
C LEU A 215 -4.05 -11.71 -23.77
N GLY A 216 -3.67 -11.88 -25.04
CA GLY A 216 -4.37 -12.74 -25.99
C GLY A 216 -4.39 -14.23 -25.61
N SER A 217 -3.41 -14.71 -24.85
CA SER A 217 -3.38 -16.07 -24.29
C SER A 217 -4.37 -16.26 -23.13
N LEU A 218 -4.57 -15.21 -22.35
CA LEU A 218 -5.47 -15.18 -21.19
C LEU A 218 -6.93 -14.89 -21.61
N VAL A 219 -7.09 -14.04 -22.63
CA VAL A 219 -8.39 -13.57 -23.13
C VAL A 219 -8.48 -13.82 -24.63
N ARG A 220 -9.11 -14.91 -25.05
CA ARG A 220 -9.20 -15.27 -26.46
C ARG A 220 -10.25 -14.44 -27.20
N VAL A 221 -9.96 -14.11 -28.44
CA VAL A 221 -10.97 -13.53 -29.37
C VAL A 221 -12.14 -14.52 -29.49
N GLY A 222 -13.37 -14.01 -29.42
CA GLY A 222 -14.60 -14.80 -29.37
C GLY A 222 -15.00 -15.30 -27.99
N ALA A 223 -14.13 -15.16 -26.97
CA ALA A 223 -14.47 -15.56 -25.62
C ALA A 223 -15.45 -14.58 -24.95
N ARG A 224 -16.33 -15.11 -24.11
CA ARG A 224 -17.13 -14.29 -23.18
C ARG A 224 -16.32 -13.96 -21.94
N VAL A 225 -16.29 -12.67 -21.59
CA VAL A 225 -15.64 -12.17 -20.37
C VAL A 225 -16.63 -11.32 -19.57
N ARG A 226 -16.41 -11.23 -18.26
CA ARG A 226 -17.15 -10.32 -17.41
C ARG A 226 -16.37 -9.03 -17.23
N ILE A 227 -17.06 -7.92 -17.37
CA ILE A 227 -16.56 -6.56 -17.28
C ILE A 227 -17.07 -5.96 -15.97
N GLU A 228 -16.18 -5.64 -15.06
CA GLU A 228 -16.48 -5.00 -13.79
C GLU A 228 -15.95 -3.56 -13.81
N GLN A 229 -16.84 -2.59 -13.67
CA GLN A 229 -16.48 -1.17 -13.56
C GLN A 229 -16.17 -0.81 -12.10
N ASP A 230 -15.28 0.15 -11.92
CA ASP A 230 -15.04 0.75 -10.60
C ASP A 230 -15.88 2.03 -10.44
N VAL A 231 -15.32 3.15 -10.06
CA VAL A 231 -16.04 4.41 -9.81
C VAL A 231 -16.23 5.17 -11.11
N ASP A 232 -15.14 5.48 -11.80
CA ASP A 232 -15.16 6.14 -13.11
C ASP A 232 -15.28 5.11 -14.21
N ALA A 233 -16.35 5.23 -15.00
CA ALA A 233 -16.69 4.24 -16.03
C ALA A 233 -15.89 4.41 -17.32
N ARG A 234 -15.47 5.63 -17.67
CA ARG A 234 -14.79 5.93 -18.95
C ARG A 234 -13.66 6.94 -18.78
N ASP A 235 -12.67 6.80 -19.65
CA ASP A 235 -11.62 7.82 -19.76
C ASP A 235 -12.02 8.94 -20.76
N ARG A 236 -11.17 9.98 -20.83
CA ARG A 236 -11.34 11.11 -21.75
C ARG A 236 -11.32 10.73 -23.24
N ASN A 237 -10.87 9.52 -23.59
CA ASN A 237 -10.85 8.97 -24.93
C ASN A 237 -12.10 8.10 -25.21
N GLY A 238 -13.05 8.04 -24.29
CA GLY A 238 -14.28 7.27 -24.40
C GLY A 238 -14.12 5.77 -24.17
N ARG A 239 -12.91 5.26 -23.82
CA ARG A 239 -12.70 3.85 -23.50
C ARG A 239 -13.37 3.51 -22.19
N LEU A 240 -14.03 2.35 -22.13
CA LEU A 240 -14.56 1.81 -20.87
C LEU A 240 -13.40 1.41 -19.97
N LEU A 241 -13.41 1.87 -18.71
CA LEU A 241 -12.43 1.54 -17.70
C LEU A 241 -12.93 0.34 -16.88
N ALA A 242 -12.19 -0.77 -16.88
CA ALA A 242 -12.72 -1.97 -16.26
C ALA A 242 -11.65 -2.94 -15.74
N TYR A 243 -12.10 -3.75 -14.80
CA TYR A 243 -11.51 -5.03 -14.44
C TYR A 243 -12.17 -6.12 -15.29
N VAL A 244 -11.34 -6.98 -15.91
CA VAL A 244 -11.79 -8.02 -16.83
C VAL A 244 -11.63 -9.39 -16.18
N TRP A 245 -12.68 -10.20 -16.24
CA TRP A 245 -12.74 -11.51 -15.61
C TRP A 245 -12.97 -12.62 -16.62
N VAL A 246 -12.17 -13.67 -16.56
CA VAL A 246 -12.38 -14.93 -17.28
C VAL A 246 -12.62 -16.04 -16.25
N GLY A 247 -13.85 -16.52 -16.16
CA GLY A 247 -14.22 -17.40 -15.06
C GLY A 247 -13.96 -16.75 -13.70
N PRO A 248 -13.23 -17.38 -12.78
CA PRO A 248 -12.89 -16.81 -11.47
C PRO A 248 -11.61 -15.97 -11.50
N VAL A 249 -10.97 -15.75 -12.64
CA VAL A 249 -9.65 -15.11 -12.73
C VAL A 249 -9.79 -13.64 -13.12
N LEU A 250 -9.24 -12.74 -12.30
CA LEU A 250 -9.05 -11.33 -12.62
C LEU A 250 -7.84 -11.18 -13.55
N ILE A 251 -8.09 -10.85 -14.82
CA ILE A 251 -7.06 -10.76 -15.86
C ILE A 251 -6.07 -9.63 -15.59
N ASN A 252 -6.53 -8.48 -15.11
CA ASN A 252 -5.68 -7.36 -14.71
C ASN A 252 -4.61 -7.79 -13.70
N TRP A 253 -5.03 -8.52 -12.66
CA TRP A 253 -4.12 -9.07 -11.66
C TRP A 253 -3.16 -10.11 -12.27
N ARG A 254 -3.68 -10.99 -13.13
CA ARG A 254 -2.89 -12.05 -13.75
C ARG A 254 -1.76 -11.49 -14.62
N MET A 255 -2.05 -10.46 -15.40
CA MET A 255 -1.06 -9.76 -16.24
C MET A 255 0.08 -9.17 -15.38
N VAL A 256 -0.24 -8.53 -14.27
CA VAL A 256 0.75 -7.98 -13.34
C VAL A 256 1.54 -9.10 -12.64
N ARG A 257 0.86 -10.15 -12.16
CA ARG A 257 1.48 -11.26 -11.44
C ARG A 257 2.43 -12.10 -12.31
N GLU A 258 2.13 -12.22 -13.60
CA GLU A 258 3.00 -12.88 -14.56
C GLU A 258 4.09 -11.99 -15.13
N GLY A 259 4.13 -10.71 -14.73
CA GLY A 259 5.16 -9.76 -15.14
C GLY A 259 4.99 -9.20 -16.54
N TRP A 260 3.78 -9.20 -17.10
CA TRP A 260 3.48 -8.60 -18.41
C TRP A 260 3.03 -7.15 -18.29
N ALA A 261 2.67 -6.69 -17.10
CA ALA A 261 2.24 -5.33 -16.79
C ALA A 261 2.86 -4.82 -15.49
N THR A 262 3.01 -3.50 -15.38
CA THR A 262 3.33 -2.79 -14.15
C THR A 262 2.06 -2.26 -13.48
N LEU A 263 2.16 -1.89 -12.20
CA LEU A 263 1.09 -1.18 -11.50
C LEU A 263 0.94 0.24 -12.06
N LEU A 264 -0.29 0.61 -12.40
CA LEU A 264 -0.67 1.98 -12.71
C LEU A 264 -2.11 2.23 -12.29
N THR A 265 -2.30 3.00 -11.25
CA THR A 265 -3.62 3.30 -10.69
C THR A 265 -3.91 4.79 -10.73
N TYR A 266 -5.17 5.14 -10.95
CA TYR A 266 -5.69 6.49 -10.89
C TYR A 266 -6.92 6.52 -10.00
N GLN A 267 -6.93 7.43 -9.03
CA GLN A 267 -8.12 7.71 -8.24
C GLN A 267 -9.27 8.14 -9.19
N PRO A 268 -10.51 7.73 -8.95
CA PRO A 268 -10.96 6.91 -7.81
C PRO A 268 -10.98 5.38 -8.07
N ASN A 269 -10.44 4.90 -9.20
CA ASN A 269 -10.49 3.49 -9.62
C ASN A 269 -9.37 2.66 -8.98
N VAL A 270 -9.55 2.23 -7.74
CA VAL A 270 -8.51 1.57 -6.93
C VAL A 270 -8.98 0.28 -6.22
N GLN A 271 -10.11 -0.29 -6.62
CA GLN A 271 -10.77 -1.40 -5.91
C GLN A 271 -9.86 -2.61 -5.64
N TYR A 272 -8.94 -2.94 -6.55
CA TYR A 272 -8.02 -4.09 -6.44
C TYR A 272 -6.55 -3.67 -6.26
N VAL A 273 -6.28 -2.41 -5.85
CA VAL A 273 -4.91 -1.87 -5.80
C VAL A 273 -3.97 -2.70 -4.94
N ASP A 274 -4.41 -3.18 -3.78
CA ASP A 274 -3.57 -3.96 -2.86
C ASP A 274 -3.14 -5.30 -3.47
N TRP A 275 -4.05 -5.97 -4.18
CA TRP A 275 -3.76 -7.19 -4.93
C TRP A 275 -2.75 -6.96 -6.05
N LEU A 276 -2.85 -5.82 -6.73
CA LEU A 276 -1.96 -5.46 -7.84
C LEU A 276 -0.57 -5.06 -7.33
N ILE A 277 -0.47 -4.36 -6.20
CA ILE A 277 0.80 -4.05 -5.51
C ILE A 277 1.54 -5.35 -5.14
N ASP A 278 0.85 -6.29 -4.49
CA ASP A 278 1.45 -7.57 -4.11
C ASP A 278 1.87 -8.39 -5.33
N ALA A 279 1.05 -8.42 -6.36
CA ALA A 279 1.33 -9.11 -7.62
C ALA A 279 2.60 -8.56 -8.29
N GLU A 280 2.73 -7.23 -8.41
CA GLU A 280 3.91 -6.61 -9.01
C GLU A 280 5.17 -6.89 -8.16
N ARG A 281 5.08 -6.73 -6.84
CA ARG A 281 6.21 -7.01 -5.93
C ARG A 281 6.74 -8.44 -6.12
N ARG A 282 5.85 -9.42 -6.20
CA ARG A 282 6.21 -10.83 -6.43
C ARG A 282 6.77 -11.06 -7.83
N ALA A 283 6.15 -10.50 -8.86
CA ALA A 283 6.62 -10.62 -10.23
C ALA A 283 8.06 -10.09 -10.38
N ARG A 284 8.36 -8.93 -9.77
CA ARG A 284 9.72 -8.35 -9.74
C ARG A 284 10.71 -9.26 -9.00
N ALA A 285 10.36 -9.72 -7.80
CA ALA A 285 11.23 -10.56 -6.99
C ALA A 285 11.58 -11.90 -7.67
N GLU A 286 10.65 -12.44 -8.45
CA GLU A 286 10.79 -13.71 -9.17
C GLU A 286 11.34 -13.53 -10.60
N GLY A 287 11.57 -12.30 -11.07
CA GLY A 287 12.01 -12.00 -12.43
C GLY A 287 11.02 -12.49 -13.50
N ARG A 288 9.71 -12.44 -13.22
CA ARG A 288 8.69 -12.94 -14.15
C ARG A 288 8.52 -12.03 -15.36
N GLY A 289 8.22 -12.65 -16.50
CA GLY A 289 7.89 -11.98 -17.74
C GLY A 289 8.91 -10.90 -18.12
N LEU A 290 8.47 -9.68 -18.29
CA LEU A 290 9.30 -8.55 -18.70
C LEU A 290 10.25 -8.05 -17.62
N TRP A 291 10.04 -8.39 -16.34
CA TRP A 291 10.99 -8.09 -15.26
C TRP A 291 12.31 -8.86 -15.41
N GLY A 292 12.25 -10.10 -15.91
CA GLY A 292 13.43 -10.94 -16.15
C GLY A 292 14.15 -10.66 -17.47
N THR A 293 13.53 -9.93 -18.39
CA THR A 293 14.04 -9.72 -19.76
C THR A 293 14.39 -8.25 -20.07
N GLY A 294 14.36 -7.37 -19.06
CA GLY A 294 14.64 -5.94 -19.22
C GLY A 294 13.49 -5.12 -19.82
N GLY A 295 12.31 -5.71 -20.01
CA GLY A 295 11.17 -5.03 -20.64
C GLY A 295 10.60 -3.85 -19.87
N PHE A 296 10.98 -3.69 -18.60
CA PHE A 296 10.61 -2.57 -17.73
C PHE A 296 11.79 -1.69 -17.32
N GLU A 297 12.95 -1.78 -17.99
CA GLU A 297 14.02 -0.78 -17.87
C GLU A 297 13.51 0.61 -18.30
N CYS A 298 12.65 0.66 -19.31
CA CYS A 298 11.85 1.81 -19.64
C CYS A 298 10.36 1.52 -19.31
N LEU A 299 9.85 2.14 -18.27
CA LEU A 299 8.44 1.98 -17.90
C LEU A 299 7.51 2.57 -18.99
N PRO A 300 6.33 1.98 -19.23
CA PRO A 300 5.40 2.45 -20.28
C PRO A 300 5.05 3.95 -20.16
N ARG A 301 4.82 4.42 -18.92
CA ARG A 301 4.57 5.85 -18.67
C ARG A 301 5.77 6.75 -19.00
N ASP A 302 6.99 6.24 -18.82
CA ASP A 302 8.22 6.99 -19.09
C ASP A 302 8.48 7.06 -20.59
N HIS A 303 8.21 5.96 -21.29
CA HIS A 303 8.23 5.92 -22.76
C HIS A 303 7.25 6.93 -23.37
N ARG A 304 5.97 6.91 -22.95
CA ARG A 304 4.97 7.89 -23.41
C ARG A 304 5.35 9.34 -23.08
N GLY A 305 6.13 9.55 -22.05
CA GLY A 305 6.65 10.86 -21.65
C GLY A 305 7.95 11.26 -22.35
N GLY A 306 8.50 10.41 -23.25
CA GLY A 306 9.79 10.65 -23.92
C GLY A 306 10.98 10.69 -22.97
N ARG A 307 10.89 9.98 -21.83
CA ARG A 307 11.94 9.95 -20.77
C ARG A 307 12.88 8.76 -20.89
N CYS A 308 12.66 7.90 -21.85
CA CYS A 308 13.56 6.77 -22.14
C CYS A 308 14.38 7.08 -23.39
N GLU A 309 15.69 6.89 -23.29
CA GLU A 309 16.60 6.95 -24.45
C GLU A 309 16.59 5.64 -25.25
#